data_0e435374a789e14128c4560abb6e4ef2
#
_entry.id   0e435374a789e14128c4560abb6e4ef2
#
_cell.length_a   1.000
_cell.length_b   1.000
_cell.length_c   1.000
_cell.angle_alpha   90.00
_cell.angle_beta   90.00
_cell.angle_gamma   90.00
#
_symmetry.space_group_name_H-M   'P 1'
#
loop_
_entity.id
_entity.type
_entity.pdbx_description
1 polymer ?
#
loop_
_entity_poly.entity_id
_entity_poly.type
_entity_poly.pdbx_seq_one_letter_code
_entity_poly.pdbx_strand_id
1 'polypeptide(L)'
;MSEPAADATWLKALHESEAVRICGTEQEFHQSWQRWAKDIDNPLEMAIVGGGMVLNFGLIFSAGYQAALRRIFPDVDFAGWGAFAVSEDKSGVLPGVTAQETAAGFVLNGSKTWIAASACVEEVVLSARLGEKVRYFRVGRDTAGMTIATRSPGRVLPALSQGTATLDDVLVDVALRQDRVGQFASAEVVYIYTAFLASTWRRWPPRRDAVLPLLSLAQRVHENHELARESMVELDRGVQALLRSLRQGEGGIDDLWRRDYKLIEMYANPVS
;
A
#
# COMPACT_ATOMS: atom_id res chain seq x y z
N MET A 1 5.79 -24.52 -16.98
CA MET A 1 6.04 -23.49 -15.95
C MET A 1 7.47 -23.72 -15.46
N SER A 2 8.37 -22.76 -15.66
CA SER A 2 9.75 -22.84 -15.17
C SER A 2 9.76 -22.74 -13.66
N GLU A 3 10.51 -23.63 -12.98
CA GLU A 3 10.82 -23.46 -11.57
C GLU A 3 11.43 -22.08 -11.33
N PRO A 4 11.11 -21.40 -10.19
CA PRO A 4 11.78 -20.15 -9.86
C PRO A 4 13.30 -20.40 -9.81
N ALA A 5 14.08 -19.46 -10.35
CA ALA A 5 15.53 -19.53 -10.24
C ALA A 5 15.89 -19.62 -8.75
N ALA A 6 16.76 -20.55 -8.37
CA ALA A 6 17.14 -20.83 -6.98
C ALA A 6 17.75 -19.60 -6.25
N ASP A 7 18.15 -18.58 -6.99
CA ASP A 7 18.76 -17.33 -6.50
C ASP A 7 17.78 -16.13 -6.44
N ALA A 8 16.46 -16.36 -6.50
CA ALA A 8 15.52 -15.25 -6.44
C ALA A 8 15.53 -14.61 -5.03
N THR A 9 15.95 -13.33 -4.93
CA THR A 9 16.04 -12.59 -3.65
C THR A 9 14.72 -12.54 -2.89
N TRP A 10 13.60 -12.48 -3.62
CA TRP A 10 12.26 -12.53 -3.04
C TRP A 10 11.95 -13.86 -2.33
N LEU A 11 12.56 -14.98 -2.74
CA LEU A 11 12.38 -16.27 -2.06
C LEU A 11 13.03 -16.25 -0.67
N LYS A 12 14.20 -15.62 -0.55
CA LYS A 12 14.85 -15.37 0.73
C LYS A 12 13.97 -14.50 1.61
N ALA A 13 13.46 -13.38 1.10
CA ALA A 13 12.54 -12.50 1.82
C ALA A 13 11.28 -13.25 2.33
N LEU A 14 10.75 -14.19 1.53
CA LEU A 14 9.61 -15.02 1.90
C LEU A 14 9.92 -15.92 3.10
N HIS A 15 11.07 -16.61 3.09
CA HIS A 15 11.51 -17.43 4.21
C HIS A 15 11.86 -16.62 5.46
N GLU A 16 12.51 -15.48 5.31
CA GLU A 16 12.82 -14.57 6.41
C GLU A 16 11.54 -14.07 7.10
N SER A 17 10.48 -13.82 6.31
CA SER A 17 9.20 -13.40 6.86
C SER A 17 8.56 -14.43 7.80
N GLU A 18 8.86 -15.73 7.61
CA GLU A 18 8.35 -16.79 8.48
C GLU A 18 8.94 -16.74 9.90
N ALA A 19 10.14 -16.19 10.08
CA ALA A 19 10.79 -16.03 11.37
C ALA A 19 10.23 -14.86 12.19
N VAL A 20 9.56 -13.91 11.55
CA VAL A 20 8.97 -12.74 12.21
C VAL A 20 7.65 -13.11 12.88
N ARG A 21 7.42 -12.58 14.10
CA ARG A 21 6.14 -12.76 14.80
C ARG A 21 4.98 -12.18 13.99
N ILE A 22 3.87 -12.93 13.93
CA ILE A 22 2.62 -12.45 13.34
C ILE A 22 2.03 -11.33 14.19
N CYS A 23 1.68 -10.22 13.55
CA CYS A 23 1.07 -9.05 14.14
C CYS A 23 -0.46 -9.11 14.00
N GLY A 24 -1.18 -8.85 15.07
CA GLY A 24 -2.65 -8.85 15.12
C GLY A 24 -3.26 -7.46 14.97
N THR A 25 -2.54 -6.41 15.33
CA THR A 25 -3.00 -5.02 15.32
C THR A 25 -2.15 -4.13 14.41
N GLU A 26 -2.70 -2.99 14.01
CA GLU A 26 -2.00 -1.99 13.21
C GLU A 26 -0.73 -1.49 13.91
N GLN A 27 -0.81 -1.22 15.20
CA GLN A 27 0.32 -0.74 15.98
C GLN A 27 1.44 -1.78 16.12
N GLU A 28 1.11 -3.05 16.40
CA GLU A 28 2.09 -4.14 16.41
C GLU A 28 2.77 -4.28 15.04
N PHE A 29 1.98 -4.18 13.96
CA PHE A 29 2.50 -4.29 12.61
C PHE A 29 3.40 -3.10 12.27
N HIS A 30 3.00 -1.89 12.58
CA HIS A 30 3.83 -0.70 12.37
C HIS A 30 5.19 -0.82 13.07
N GLN A 31 5.22 -1.21 14.36
CA GLN A 31 6.45 -1.42 15.11
C GLN A 31 7.33 -2.53 14.54
N SER A 32 6.72 -3.63 14.11
CA SER A 32 7.43 -4.74 13.48
C SER A 32 7.97 -4.37 12.10
N TRP A 33 7.17 -3.66 11.31
CA TRP A 33 7.54 -3.17 9.99
C TRP A 33 8.73 -2.19 10.05
N GLN A 34 8.75 -1.27 11.01
CA GLN A 34 9.88 -0.37 11.26
C GLN A 34 11.19 -1.12 11.53
N ARG A 35 11.11 -2.30 12.09
CA ARG A 35 12.29 -3.14 12.41
C ARG A 35 12.75 -4.00 11.24
N TRP A 36 11.82 -4.54 10.46
CA TRP A 36 12.09 -5.64 9.54
C TRP A 36 11.89 -5.30 8.06
N ALA A 37 11.12 -4.28 7.74
CA ALA A 37 10.75 -3.96 6.37
C ALA A 37 11.14 -2.53 5.94
N LYS A 38 11.31 -1.62 6.87
CA LYS A 38 11.54 -0.19 6.58
C LYS A 38 12.74 0.03 5.66
N ASP A 39 13.85 -0.64 5.93
CA ASP A 39 15.12 -0.45 5.25
C ASP A 39 15.32 -1.40 4.03
N ILE A 40 14.24 -2.06 3.58
CA ILE A 40 14.27 -2.87 2.37
C ILE A 40 14.09 -1.95 1.15
N ASP A 41 15.12 -1.82 0.34
CA ASP A 41 15.11 -0.96 -0.87
C ASP A 41 14.20 -1.49 -1.98
N ASN A 42 14.07 -2.83 -2.08
CA ASN A 42 13.25 -3.46 -3.12
C ASN A 42 11.77 -3.50 -2.69
N PRO A 43 10.85 -2.76 -3.37
CA PRO A 43 9.44 -2.75 -3.01
C PRO A 43 8.76 -4.13 -3.05
N LEU A 44 9.19 -5.03 -3.93
CA LEU A 44 8.64 -6.39 -3.98
C LEU A 44 8.97 -7.16 -2.70
N GLU A 45 10.24 -7.14 -2.29
CA GLU A 45 10.69 -7.79 -1.06
C GLU A 45 10.05 -7.17 0.18
N MET A 46 9.92 -5.83 0.20
CA MET A 46 9.20 -5.12 1.25
C MET A 46 7.74 -5.60 1.39
N ALA A 47 7.02 -5.76 0.27
CA ALA A 47 5.65 -6.28 0.27
C ALA A 47 5.59 -7.74 0.76
N ILE A 48 6.57 -8.56 0.40
CA ILE A 48 6.68 -9.97 0.83
C ILE A 48 6.92 -10.04 2.34
N VAL A 49 7.93 -9.35 2.85
CA VAL A 49 8.26 -9.35 4.27
C VAL A 49 7.09 -8.81 5.09
N GLY A 50 6.54 -7.66 4.69
CA GLY A 50 5.37 -7.07 5.36
C GLY A 50 4.14 -7.97 5.32
N GLY A 51 3.84 -8.57 4.16
CA GLY A 51 2.72 -9.51 4.00
C GLY A 51 2.86 -10.77 4.86
N GLY A 52 4.09 -11.28 4.99
CA GLY A 52 4.39 -12.43 5.86
C GLY A 52 4.25 -12.16 7.37
N MET A 53 4.23 -10.90 7.80
CA MET A 53 4.02 -10.51 9.19
C MET A 53 2.56 -10.48 9.62
N VAL A 54 1.61 -10.55 8.69
CA VAL A 54 0.20 -10.23 8.96
C VAL A 54 -0.75 -11.25 8.34
N LEU A 55 -1.95 -11.39 8.93
CA LEU A 55 -2.96 -12.34 8.47
C LEU A 55 -4.32 -11.68 8.15
N ASN A 56 -4.57 -10.44 8.52
CA ASN A 56 -5.82 -9.73 8.20
C ASN A 56 -5.64 -8.81 6.98
N PHE A 57 -6.70 -8.62 6.21
CA PHE A 57 -6.64 -7.86 4.96
C PHE A 57 -6.29 -6.38 5.14
N GLY A 58 -6.68 -5.74 6.23
CA GLY A 58 -6.32 -4.35 6.48
C GLY A 58 -4.82 -4.16 6.61
N LEU A 59 -4.15 -5.08 7.28
CA LEU A 59 -2.69 -5.04 7.44
C LEU A 59 -1.96 -5.55 6.18
N ILE A 60 -2.52 -6.55 5.47
CA ILE A 60 -2.04 -6.98 4.14
C ILE A 60 -2.08 -5.80 3.16
N PHE A 61 -3.19 -5.04 3.16
CA PHE A 61 -3.30 -3.80 2.40
C PHE A 61 -2.15 -2.84 2.75
N SER A 62 -1.93 -2.53 4.03
CA SER A 62 -0.84 -1.65 4.46
C SER A 62 0.52 -2.13 3.99
N ALA A 63 0.81 -3.44 4.07
CA ALA A 63 2.08 -4.00 3.60
C ALA A 63 2.34 -3.69 2.13
N GLY A 64 1.38 -4.00 1.26
CA GLY A 64 1.49 -3.72 -0.17
C GLY A 64 1.48 -2.22 -0.49
N TYR A 65 0.67 -1.46 0.22
CA TYR A 65 0.55 -0.02 0.04
C TYR A 65 1.85 0.74 0.33
N GLN A 66 2.59 0.36 1.39
CA GLN A 66 3.89 0.95 1.69
C GLN A 66 4.92 0.66 0.59
N ALA A 67 4.88 -0.54 0.00
CA ALA A 67 5.72 -0.89 -1.14
C ALA A 67 5.35 -0.11 -2.41
N ALA A 68 4.05 0.05 -2.68
CA ALA A 68 3.55 0.85 -3.80
C ALA A 68 4.00 2.32 -3.71
N LEU A 69 3.94 2.92 -2.53
CA LEU A 69 4.43 4.28 -2.30
C LEU A 69 5.90 4.43 -2.69
N ARG A 70 6.76 3.53 -2.26
CA ARG A 70 8.21 3.57 -2.54
C ARG A 70 8.51 3.30 -4.02
N ARG A 71 7.70 2.49 -4.67
CA ARG A 71 7.80 2.29 -6.12
C ARG A 71 7.51 3.56 -6.92
N ILE A 72 6.48 4.29 -6.50
CA ILE A 72 6.00 5.49 -7.23
C ILE A 72 6.82 6.73 -6.89
N PHE A 73 7.29 6.81 -5.66
CA PHE A 73 8.07 7.94 -5.15
C PHE A 73 9.47 7.49 -4.71
N PRO A 74 10.33 6.99 -5.63
CA PRO A 74 11.65 6.43 -5.27
C PRO A 74 12.62 7.49 -4.75
N ASP A 75 12.39 8.76 -5.07
CA ASP A 75 13.21 9.89 -4.63
C ASP A 75 12.76 10.41 -3.24
N VAL A 76 11.71 9.82 -2.66
CA VAL A 76 11.23 10.17 -1.32
C VAL A 76 11.78 9.17 -0.31
N ASP A 77 12.67 9.65 0.55
CA ASP A 77 13.14 8.88 1.71
C ASP A 77 12.06 8.94 2.81
N PHE A 78 11.20 7.94 2.82
CA PHE A 78 10.14 7.81 3.83
C PHE A 78 10.74 7.35 5.16
N ALA A 79 10.64 8.18 6.20
CA ALA A 79 11.09 7.85 7.55
C ALA A 79 10.34 6.65 8.16
N GLY A 80 9.10 6.45 7.73
CA GLY A 80 8.26 5.35 8.19
C GLY A 80 7.07 5.10 7.26
N TRP A 81 5.88 4.88 7.82
CA TRP A 81 4.69 4.69 7.00
C TRP A 81 4.26 5.98 6.33
N GLY A 82 4.05 5.90 5.02
CA GLY A 82 3.48 6.97 4.22
C GLY A 82 2.00 6.76 3.91
N ALA A 83 1.30 7.83 3.56
CA ALA A 83 -0.01 7.77 2.92
C ALA A 83 -0.01 8.57 1.61
N PHE A 84 -0.74 8.09 0.60
CA PHE A 84 -1.00 8.82 -0.64
C PHE A 84 -2.41 9.38 -0.63
N ALA A 85 -2.55 10.68 -0.43
CA ALA A 85 -3.82 11.34 -0.16
C ALA A 85 -4.26 12.19 -1.35
N VAL A 86 -5.14 11.63 -2.19
CA VAL A 86 -5.73 12.32 -3.35
C VAL A 86 -7.23 12.57 -3.20
N SER A 87 -7.90 11.84 -2.30
CA SER A 87 -9.35 11.94 -2.11
C SER A 87 -9.73 13.22 -1.38
N GLU A 88 -10.74 13.91 -1.92
CA GLU A 88 -11.32 15.12 -1.36
C GLU A 88 -12.80 14.92 -1.00
N ASP A 89 -13.35 15.84 -0.24
CA ASP A 89 -14.77 15.79 0.14
C ASP A 89 -15.66 16.06 -1.06
N LYS A 90 -16.43 15.03 -1.45
CA LYS A 90 -17.40 15.14 -2.56
C LYS A 90 -18.66 15.91 -2.18
N SER A 91 -18.92 16.12 -0.88
CA SER A 91 -20.06 16.91 -0.40
C SER A 91 -19.81 18.41 -0.50
N GLY A 92 -18.55 18.84 -0.64
CA GLY A 92 -18.14 20.23 -0.70
C GLY A 92 -18.12 20.95 0.65
N VAL A 93 -18.30 20.21 1.76
CA VAL A 93 -18.24 20.78 3.12
C VAL A 93 -16.80 21.12 3.50
N LEU A 94 -15.86 20.22 3.14
CA LEU A 94 -14.43 20.46 3.36
C LEU A 94 -13.78 20.91 2.04
N PRO A 95 -13.01 22.01 2.04
CA PRO A 95 -12.32 22.47 0.84
C PRO A 95 -11.22 21.47 0.45
N GLY A 96 -11.07 21.22 -0.85
CA GLY A 96 -9.94 20.48 -1.41
C GLY A 96 -8.62 21.24 -1.18
N VAL A 97 -7.50 20.52 -1.21
CA VAL A 97 -6.18 21.14 -0.96
C VAL A 97 -5.76 22.01 -2.14
N THR A 98 -5.40 23.25 -1.84
CA THR A 98 -4.79 24.21 -2.76
C THR A 98 -3.34 24.49 -2.33
N ALA A 99 -2.49 24.83 -3.30
CA ALA A 99 -1.13 25.29 -3.10
C ALA A 99 -0.99 26.69 -3.65
N GLN A 100 -0.23 27.53 -2.95
CA GLN A 100 0.19 28.84 -3.40
C GLN A 100 1.73 28.91 -3.38
N GLU A 101 2.33 29.28 -4.50
CA GLU A 101 3.78 29.48 -4.59
C GLU A 101 4.17 30.79 -3.90
N THR A 102 5.25 30.74 -3.12
CA THR A 102 5.80 31.88 -2.38
C THR A 102 7.32 31.94 -2.56
N ALA A 103 7.97 32.97 -2.07
CA ALA A 103 9.42 33.06 -2.07
C ALA A 103 10.12 31.97 -1.21
N ALA A 104 9.39 31.38 -0.24
CA ALA A 104 9.89 30.36 0.68
C ALA A 104 9.45 28.93 0.30
N GLY A 105 8.85 28.72 -0.87
CA GLY A 105 8.31 27.42 -1.30
C GLY A 105 6.81 27.50 -1.55
N PHE A 106 6.04 26.53 -1.06
CA PHE A 106 4.60 26.46 -1.28
C PHE A 106 3.85 26.46 0.05
N VAL A 107 2.75 27.20 0.11
CA VAL A 107 1.81 27.19 1.24
C VAL A 107 0.58 26.37 0.83
N LEU A 108 0.25 25.35 1.65
CA LEU A 108 -0.85 24.43 1.41
C LEU A 108 -1.99 24.70 2.37
N ASN A 109 -3.22 24.73 1.84
CA ASN A 109 -4.45 24.89 2.61
C ASN A 109 -5.55 23.97 2.11
N GLY A 110 -6.37 23.39 3.02
CA GLY A 110 -7.50 22.53 2.68
C GLY A 110 -7.48 21.18 3.36
N SER A 111 -8.19 20.18 2.79
CA SER A 111 -8.37 18.88 3.44
C SER A 111 -8.31 17.71 2.46
N LYS A 112 -7.84 16.56 2.96
CA LYS A 112 -7.91 15.23 2.33
C LYS A 112 -8.72 14.30 3.20
N THR A 113 -9.69 13.62 2.61
CA THR A 113 -10.72 12.89 3.38
C THR A 113 -10.41 11.42 3.63
N TRP A 114 -9.32 10.91 3.07
CA TRP A 114 -8.92 9.52 3.30
C TRP A 114 -7.40 9.41 3.46
N ILE A 115 -7.00 9.20 4.71
CA ILE A 115 -5.62 8.91 5.10
C ILE A 115 -5.60 7.48 5.64
N ALA A 116 -4.97 6.56 4.91
CA ALA A 116 -4.78 5.18 5.35
C ALA A 116 -3.77 5.12 6.50
N ALA A 117 -3.98 4.22 7.46
CA ALA A 117 -3.15 4.05 8.65
C ALA A 117 -2.96 5.35 9.44
N SER A 118 -4.02 6.15 9.55
CA SER A 118 -3.96 7.51 10.11
C SER A 118 -3.44 7.59 11.55
N ALA A 119 -3.49 6.50 12.32
CA ALA A 119 -2.91 6.44 13.66
C ALA A 119 -1.39 6.25 13.65
N CYS A 120 -0.84 5.65 12.58
CA CYS A 120 0.57 5.25 12.50
C CYS A 120 1.35 5.98 11.40
N VAL A 121 0.68 6.62 10.43
CA VAL A 121 1.35 7.31 9.32
C VAL A 121 2.22 8.47 9.84
N GLU A 122 3.42 8.57 9.32
CA GLU A 122 4.42 9.58 9.68
C GLU A 122 4.51 10.68 8.63
N GLU A 123 4.15 10.36 7.39
CA GLU A 123 4.23 11.28 6.25
C GLU A 123 3.05 11.09 5.30
N VAL A 124 2.64 12.17 4.67
CA VAL A 124 1.58 12.16 3.67
C VAL A 124 2.12 12.74 2.36
N VAL A 125 2.03 11.96 1.28
CA VAL A 125 2.14 12.50 -0.07
C VAL A 125 0.74 12.85 -0.51
N LEU A 126 0.48 14.12 -0.78
CA LEU A 126 -0.85 14.60 -1.13
C LEU A 126 -0.86 15.39 -2.44
N SER A 127 -1.99 15.36 -3.13
CA SER A 127 -2.25 16.23 -4.27
C SER A 127 -2.79 17.59 -3.81
N ALA A 128 -2.32 18.67 -4.43
CA ALA A 128 -2.87 20.02 -4.24
C ALA A 128 -3.04 20.73 -5.59
N ARG A 129 -4.03 21.59 -5.69
CA ARG A 129 -4.25 22.42 -6.87
C ARG A 129 -3.40 23.68 -6.79
N LEU A 130 -2.51 23.85 -7.78
CA LEU A 130 -1.69 25.05 -7.98
C LEU A 130 -2.17 25.74 -9.27
N GLY A 131 -3.03 26.75 -9.16
CA GLY A 131 -3.77 27.29 -10.28
C GLY A 131 -4.63 26.23 -10.95
N GLU A 132 -4.42 26.01 -12.25
CA GLU A 132 -5.12 24.96 -13.05
C GLU A 132 -4.42 23.60 -12.99
N LYS A 133 -3.25 23.48 -12.38
CA LYS A 133 -2.44 22.26 -12.35
C LYS A 133 -2.56 21.55 -11.02
N VAL A 134 -2.47 20.21 -11.04
CA VAL A 134 -2.29 19.41 -9.84
C VAL A 134 -0.80 19.22 -9.61
N ARG A 135 -0.36 19.36 -8.37
CA ARG A 135 0.99 19.06 -7.90
C ARG A 135 0.92 18.14 -6.69
N TYR A 136 2.02 17.46 -6.40
CA TYR A 136 2.12 16.54 -5.27
C TYR A 136 3.18 17.05 -4.31
N PHE A 137 2.89 16.94 -3.03
CA PHE A 137 3.72 17.43 -1.95
C PHE A 137 3.87 16.37 -0.88
N ARG A 138 5.06 16.29 -0.29
CA ARG A 138 5.31 15.50 0.91
C ARG A 138 5.16 16.39 2.12
N VAL A 139 4.38 15.96 3.09
CA VAL A 139 4.15 16.67 4.36
C VAL A 139 4.34 15.67 5.50
N GLY A 140 5.21 15.98 6.44
CA GLY A 140 5.36 15.24 7.68
C GLY A 140 4.13 15.40 8.57
N ARG A 141 3.80 14.37 9.34
CA ARG A 141 2.66 14.38 10.27
C ARG A 141 2.70 15.55 11.25
N ASP A 142 3.91 15.85 11.74
CA ASP A 142 4.14 16.86 12.77
C ASP A 142 4.51 18.26 12.20
N THR A 143 4.35 18.44 10.88
CA THR A 143 4.56 19.74 10.23
C THR A 143 3.56 20.76 10.79
N ALA A 144 4.04 21.96 11.13
CA ALA A 144 3.18 23.04 11.62
C ALA A 144 2.02 23.31 10.65
N GLY A 145 0.79 23.42 11.15
CA GLY A 145 -0.41 23.57 10.36
C GLY A 145 -1.02 22.27 9.84
N MET A 146 -0.34 21.12 9.95
CA MET A 146 -0.87 19.80 9.59
C MET A 146 -1.59 19.16 10.77
N THR A 147 -2.81 18.65 10.54
CA THR A 147 -3.56 17.88 11.53
C THR A 147 -4.14 16.62 10.86
N ILE A 148 -3.96 15.47 11.49
CA ILE A 148 -4.60 14.21 11.06
C ILE A 148 -5.57 13.76 12.13
N ALA A 149 -6.86 13.81 11.83
CA ALA A 149 -7.93 13.31 12.68
C ALA A 149 -8.29 11.88 12.29
N THR A 150 -7.99 10.92 13.17
CA THR A 150 -8.40 9.52 12.98
C THR A 150 -9.90 9.38 13.22
N ARG A 151 -10.59 8.71 12.30
CA ARG A 151 -12.02 8.40 12.40
C ARG A 151 -12.23 7.03 13.04
N SER A 152 -13.45 6.79 13.55
CA SER A 152 -13.87 5.45 13.95
C SER A 152 -13.69 4.46 12.80
N PRO A 153 -13.34 3.19 13.07
CA PRO A 153 -13.15 2.19 12.04
C PRO A 153 -14.32 2.12 11.07
N GLY A 154 -14.03 2.19 9.78
CA GLY A 154 -15.02 2.08 8.72
C GLY A 154 -15.47 0.64 8.50
N ARG A 155 -16.45 0.45 7.60
CA ARG A 155 -16.86 -0.89 7.16
C ARG A 155 -15.80 -1.58 6.29
N VAL A 156 -14.99 -0.79 5.60
CA VAL A 156 -13.90 -1.26 4.75
C VAL A 156 -12.61 -1.15 5.53
N LEU A 157 -11.81 -2.23 5.59
CA LEU A 157 -10.53 -2.31 6.29
C LEU A 157 -10.62 -1.89 7.79
N PRO A 158 -11.52 -2.46 8.60
CA PRO A 158 -11.70 -2.02 9.98
C PRO A 158 -10.52 -2.31 10.89
N ALA A 159 -9.57 -3.13 10.47
CA ALA A 159 -8.30 -3.35 11.17
C ALA A 159 -7.26 -2.25 10.88
N LEU A 160 -7.57 -1.32 9.97
CA LEU A 160 -6.72 -0.22 9.58
C LEU A 160 -7.38 1.10 9.98
N SER A 161 -6.65 1.95 10.69
CA SER A 161 -7.13 3.29 11.02
C SER A 161 -7.24 4.14 9.75
N GLN A 162 -8.29 4.96 9.69
CA GLN A 162 -8.55 5.86 8.59
C GLN A 162 -8.80 7.26 9.12
N GLY A 163 -8.37 8.28 8.39
CA GLY A 163 -8.45 9.65 8.89
C GLY A 163 -8.70 10.68 7.82
N THR A 164 -8.79 11.92 8.28
CA THR A 164 -8.84 13.14 7.48
C THR A 164 -7.62 13.97 7.83
N ALA A 165 -6.91 14.48 6.82
CA ALA A 165 -5.87 15.47 7.00
C ALA A 165 -6.42 16.86 6.71
N THR A 166 -6.09 17.82 7.58
CA THR A 166 -6.37 19.25 7.39
C THR A 166 -5.05 20.01 7.38
N LEU A 167 -4.92 20.92 6.45
CA LEU A 167 -3.77 21.78 6.26
C LEU A 167 -4.20 23.24 6.43
N ASP A 168 -3.51 23.95 7.28
CA ASP A 168 -3.73 25.37 7.59
C ASP A 168 -2.38 26.09 7.52
N ASP A 169 -2.13 26.79 6.42
CA ASP A 169 -0.88 27.46 6.08
C ASP A 169 0.38 26.56 6.20
N VAL A 170 0.26 25.30 5.78
CA VAL A 170 1.38 24.35 5.80
C VAL A 170 2.44 24.77 4.76
N LEU A 171 3.64 25.10 5.22
CA LEU A 171 4.76 25.43 4.35
C LEU A 171 5.53 24.18 3.94
N VAL A 172 5.80 24.03 2.63
CA VAL A 172 6.62 22.97 2.04
C VAL A 172 7.59 23.56 1.02
N ASP A 173 8.82 23.04 0.99
CA ASP A 173 9.89 23.62 0.19
C ASP A 173 9.75 23.31 -1.30
N VAL A 174 9.28 22.10 -1.66
CA VAL A 174 9.31 21.60 -3.04
C VAL A 174 8.13 20.70 -3.38
N ALA A 175 7.67 20.80 -4.64
CA ALA A 175 6.76 19.85 -5.22
C ALA A 175 7.50 18.59 -5.69
N LEU A 176 6.89 17.43 -5.48
CA LEU A 176 7.44 16.13 -5.90
C LEU A 176 7.38 15.96 -7.43
N ARG A 177 8.29 15.16 -7.95
CA ARG A 177 8.21 14.67 -9.35
C ARG A 177 6.97 13.80 -9.54
N GLN A 178 6.38 13.86 -10.74
CA GLN A 178 5.06 13.26 -11.00
C GLN A 178 5.09 12.15 -12.05
N ASP A 179 6.26 11.82 -12.57
CA ASP A 179 6.43 10.98 -13.76
C ASP A 179 5.73 9.61 -13.62
N ARG A 180 5.64 9.09 -12.39
CA ARG A 180 5.09 7.77 -12.08
C ARG A 180 3.74 7.79 -11.38
N VAL A 181 3.22 8.96 -10.99
CA VAL A 181 1.99 9.06 -10.18
C VAL A 181 0.80 8.39 -10.87
N GLY A 182 0.68 8.49 -12.20
CA GLY A 182 -0.36 7.80 -12.96
C GLY A 182 -0.33 6.28 -12.86
N GLN A 183 0.79 5.70 -12.42
CA GLN A 183 0.95 4.25 -12.22
C GLN A 183 0.60 3.79 -10.79
N PHE A 184 0.23 4.72 -9.89
CA PHE A 184 0.01 4.37 -8.48
C PHE A 184 -1.05 3.27 -8.31
N ALA A 185 -2.19 3.38 -8.97
CA ALA A 185 -3.25 2.38 -8.87
C ALA A 185 -2.79 0.97 -9.31
N SER A 186 -2.01 0.90 -10.39
CA SER A 186 -1.43 -0.37 -10.88
C SER A 186 -0.39 -0.93 -9.91
N ALA A 187 0.48 -0.08 -9.39
CA ALA A 187 1.48 -0.48 -8.39
C ALA A 187 0.80 -0.96 -7.10
N GLU A 188 -0.23 -0.26 -6.63
CA GLU A 188 -1.01 -0.65 -5.47
C GLU A 188 -1.55 -2.08 -5.62
N VAL A 189 -2.18 -2.40 -6.76
CA VAL A 189 -2.68 -3.76 -7.03
C VAL A 189 -1.56 -4.81 -6.95
N VAL A 190 -0.45 -4.59 -7.66
CA VAL A 190 0.67 -5.54 -7.72
C VAL A 190 1.23 -5.82 -6.32
N TYR A 191 1.49 -4.80 -5.53
CA TYR A 191 2.12 -5.00 -4.23
C TYR A 191 1.15 -5.48 -3.15
N ILE A 192 -0.14 -5.13 -3.23
CA ILE A 192 -1.15 -5.73 -2.36
C ILE A 192 -1.34 -7.22 -2.69
N TYR A 193 -1.33 -7.60 -3.97
CA TYR A 193 -1.33 -9.01 -4.36
C TYR A 193 -0.08 -9.73 -3.85
N THR A 194 1.09 -9.12 -3.96
CA THR A 194 2.34 -9.68 -3.44
C THR A 194 2.27 -9.91 -1.93
N ALA A 195 1.80 -8.94 -1.16
CA ALA A 195 1.62 -9.06 0.29
C ALA A 195 0.57 -10.13 0.65
N PHE A 196 -0.52 -10.21 -0.12
CA PHE A 196 -1.55 -11.26 0.03
C PHE A 196 -0.97 -12.66 -0.23
N LEU A 197 -0.15 -12.82 -1.26
CA LEU A 197 0.52 -14.08 -1.57
C LEU A 197 1.47 -14.51 -0.45
N ALA A 198 2.27 -13.59 0.09
CA ALA A 198 3.17 -13.87 1.21
C ALA A 198 2.41 -14.25 2.50
N SER A 199 1.31 -13.55 2.81
CA SER A 199 0.40 -13.90 3.91
C SER A 199 -0.22 -15.29 3.70
N THR A 200 -0.62 -15.61 2.47
CA THR A 200 -1.19 -16.92 2.09
C THR A 200 -0.16 -18.03 2.24
N TRP A 201 1.07 -17.81 1.77
CA TRP A 201 2.19 -18.74 1.94
C TRP A 201 2.37 -19.15 3.40
N ARG A 202 2.36 -18.18 4.29
CA ARG A 202 2.56 -18.40 5.71
C ARG A 202 1.37 -19.10 6.37
N ARG A 203 0.16 -18.66 6.03
CA ARG A 203 -1.07 -19.12 6.68
C ARG A 203 -1.50 -20.52 6.23
N TRP A 204 -1.30 -20.84 4.95
CA TRP A 204 -1.76 -22.10 4.37
C TRP A 204 -0.62 -22.86 3.68
N PRO A 205 0.23 -23.60 4.45
CA PRO A 205 1.33 -24.37 3.89
C PRO A 205 0.93 -25.29 2.71
N PRO A 206 -0.27 -25.93 2.69
CA PRO A 206 -0.69 -26.74 1.54
C PRO A 206 -0.94 -25.94 0.25
N ARG A 207 -0.94 -24.61 0.30
CA ARG A 207 -1.12 -23.73 -0.86
C ARG A 207 0.19 -23.15 -1.41
N ARG A 208 1.32 -23.48 -0.82
CA ARG A 208 2.65 -22.95 -1.21
C ARG A 208 2.96 -23.17 -2.68
N ASP A 209 2.66 -24.35 -3.22
CA ASP A 209 2.89 -24.67 -4.64
C ASP A 209 2.06 -23.77 -5.59
N ALA A 210 0.89 -23.32 -5.14
CA ALA A 210 0.07 -22.38 -5.91
C ALA A 210 0.54 -20.91 -5.77
N VAL A 211 1.22 -20.56 -4.68
CA VAL A 211 1.72 -19.20 -4.41
C VAL A 211 3.00 -18.90 -5.17
N LEU A 212 3.94 -19.84 -5.23
CA LEU A 212 5.26 -19.61 -5.84
C LEU A 212 5.22 -19.09 -7.28
N PRO A 213 4.44 -19.69 -8.21
CA PRO A 213 4.38 -19.18 -9.58
C PRO A 213 3.78 -17.78 -9.66
N LEU A 214 2.87 -17.43 -8.75
CA LEU A 214 2.27 -16.09 -8.70
C LEU A 214 3.24 -15.04 -8.17
N LEU A 215 4.10 -15.39 -7.19
CA LEU A 215 5.19 -14.52 -6.75
C LEU A 215 6.23 -14.32 -7.85
N SER A 216 6.58 -15.36 -8.60
CA SER A 216 7.46 -15.24 -9.77
C SER A 216 6.85 -14.33 -10.84
N LEU A 217 5.54 -14.38 -11.03
CA LEU A 217 4.82 -13.49 -11.94
C LEU A 217 4.81 -12.04 -11.42
N ALA A 218 4.57 -11.84 -10.12
CA ALA A 218 4.65 -10.53 -9.48
C ALA A 218 6.05 -9.90 -9.63
N GLN A 219 7.11 -10.71 -9.53
CA GLN A 219 8.48 -10.25 -9.81
C GLN A 219 8.62 -9.75 -11.25
N ARG A 220 8.17 -10.52 -12.24
CA ARG A 220 8.24 -10.10 -13.65
C ARG A 220 7.48 -8.79 -13.89
N VAL A 221 6.32 -8.62 -13.26
CA VAL A 221 5.56 -7.35 -13.31
C VAL A 221 6.35 -6.23 -12.64
N HIS A 222 6.98 -6.50 -11.48
CA HIS A 222 7.80 -5.53 -10.76
C HIS A 222 9.01 -5.06 -11.57
N GLU A 223 9.71 -5.97 -12.26
CA GLU A 223 10.88 -5.67 -13.10
C GLU A 223 10.50 -4.88 -14.35
N ASN A 224 9.27 -5.00 -14.81
CA ASN A 224 8.75 -4.21 -15.92
C ASN A 224 8.36 -2.81 -15.45
N HIS A 225 9.15 -1.81 -15.84
CA HIS A 225 8.93 -0.42 -15.43
C HIS A 225 7.57 0.16 -15.85
N GLU A 226 6.98 -0.36 -16.93
CA GLU A 226 5.67 0.08 -17.44
C GLU A 226 4.49 -0.69 -16.82
N LEU A 227 4.75 -1.66 -15.93
CA LEU A 227 3.71 -2.53 -15.35
C LEU A 227 2.82 -3.10 -16.46
N ALA A 228 3.44 -3.86 -17.38
CA ALA A 228 2.81 -4.31 -18.61
C ALA A 228 1.44 -4.95 -18.37
N ARG A 229 0.44 -4.48 -19.11
CA ARG A 229 -0.97 -4.85 -18.97
C ARG A 229 -1.20 -6.35 -18.99
N GLU A 230 -0.57 -7.07 -19.91
CA GLU A 230 -0.75 -8.52 -20.07
C GLU A 230 -0.31 -9.29 -18.82
N SER A 231 0.88 -8.95 -18.29
CA SER A 231 1.42 -9.59 -17.07
C SER A 231 0.56 -9.26 -15.84
N MET A 232 0.00 -8.06 -15.76
CA MET A 232 -0.93 -7.69 -14.69
C MET A 232 -2.23 -8.47 -14.76
N VAL A 233 -2.80 -8.66 -15.96
CA VAL A 233 -4.02 -9.47 -16.16
C VAL A 233 -3.77 -10.94 -15.81
N GLU A 234 -2.60 -11.47 -16.14
CA GLU A 234 -2.22 -12.84 -15.78
C GLU A 234 -2.10 -13.00 -14.25
N LEU A 235 -1.43 -12.05 -13.58
CA LEU A 235 -1.29 -12.02 -12.12
C LEU A 235 -2.67 -11.93 -11.44
N ASP A 236 -3.51 -11.02 -11.89
CA ASP A 236 -4.87 -10.86 -11.36
C ASP A 236 -5.67 -12.16 -11.48
N ARG A 237 -5.70 -12.76 -12.67
CA ARG A 237 -6.41 -14.04 -12.89
C ARG A 237 -5.95 -15.13 -11.93
N GLY A 238 -4.63 -15.24 -11.73
CA GLY A 238 -4.03 -16.23 -10.82
C GLY A 238 -4.40 -15.96 -9.35
N VAL A 239 -4.28 -14.72 -8.89
CA VAL A 239 -4.62 -14.32 -7.52
C VAL A 239 -6.11 -14.52 -7.24
N GLN A 240 -7.00 -14.13 -8.18
CA GLN A 240 -8.44 -14.33 -8.03
C GLN A 240 -8.81 -15.83 -8.01
N ALA A 241 -8.11 -16.67 -8.80
CA ALA A 241 -8.31 -18.12 -8.75
C ALA A 241 -7.88 -18.73 -7.41
N LEU A 242 -6.72 -18.30 -6.88
CA LEU A 242 -6.24 -18.71 -5.56
C LEU A 242 -7.23 -18.27 -4.46
N LEU A 243 -7.71 -17.03 -4.48
CA LEU A 243 -8.69 -16.54 -3.52
C LEU A 243 -9.97 -17.37 -3.53
N ARG A 244 -10.51 -17.69 -4.73
CA ARG A 244 -11.69 -18.57 -4.84
C ARG A 244 -11.45 -19.95 -4.25
N SER A 245 -10.26 -20.54 -4.48
CA SER A 245 -9.90 -21.85 -3.95
C SER A 245 -9.79 -21.87 -2.42
N LEU A 246 -9.30 -20.75 -1.82
CA LEU A 246 -9.24 -20.60 -0.37
C LEU A 246 -10.63 -20.49 0.26
N ARG A 247 -11.57 -19.86 -0.43
CA ARG A 247 -12.98 -19.73 0.04
C ARG A 247 -13.75 -21.05 0.01
N GLN A 248 -13.40 -21.96 -0.89
CA GLN A 248 -14.08 -23.26 -1.07
C GLN A 248 -13.47 -24.39 -0.26
N GLY A 249 -12.26 -24.18 0.32
CA GLY A 249 -11.53 -25.22 1.03
C GLY A 249 -12.06 -25.51 2.43
N GLU A 250 -11.99 -26.78 2.85
CA GLU A 250 -12.18 -27.18 4.24
C GLU A 250 -10.97 -26.69 5.06
N GLY A 251 -11.20 -25.92 6.08
CA GLY A 251 -10.17 -25.26 6.89
C GLY A 251 -10.23 -23.72 6.82
N GLY A 252 -11.25 -23.29 6.22
CA GLY A 252 -12.01 -22.06 6.17
C GLY A 252 -11.27 -20.74 6.40
N ILE A 253 -11.58 -19.85 5.53
CA ILE A 253 -11.50 -18.40 5.76
C ILE A 253 -12.20 -18.10 7.09
N ASP A 254 -11.47 -17.62 8.10
CA ASP A 254 -12.06 -17.17 9.34
C ASP A 254 -12.95 -15.92 9.14
N ASP A 255 -13.63 -15.48 10.17
CA ASP A 255 -14.59 -14.37 10.07
C ASP A 255 -13.91 -13.05 9.66
N LEU A 256 -12.62 -12.85 9.99
CA LEU A 256 -11.86 -11.68 9.54
C LEU A 256 -11.68 -11.71 8.03
N TRP A 257 -11.32 -12.86 7.47
CA TRP A 257 -11.18 -13.05 6.04
C TRP A 257 -12.52 -12.99 5.30
N ARG A 258 -13.58 -13.58 5.88
CA ARG A 258 -14.93 -13.51 5.29
C ARG A 258 -15.46 -12.11 5.12
N ARG A 259 -15.06 -11.22 6.01
CA ARG A 259 -15.49 -9.82 5.94
C ARG A 259 -14.72 -9.04 4.89
N ASP A 260 -13.42 -9.22 4.83
CA ASP A 260 -12.51 -8.31 4.14
C ASP A 260 -11.94 -8.85 2.81
N TYR A 261 -12.16 -10.15 2.44
CA TYR A 261 -11.67 -10.72 1.18
C TYR A 261 -12.13 -9.95 -0.07
N LYS A 262 -13.23 -9.25 0.04
CA LYS A 262 -13.76 -8.38 -1.01
C LYS A 262 -12.76 -7.32 -1.45
N LEU A 263 -11.80 -6.95 -0.60
CA LEU A 263 -10.74 -6.03 -0.99
C LEU A 263 -9.96 -6.59 -2.19
N ILE A 264 -9.54 -7.85 -2.12
CA ILE A 264 -8.82 -8.48 -3.24
C ILE A 264 -9.72 -8.64 -4.47
N GLU A 265 -11.01 -8.94 -4.28
CA GLU A 265 -11.97 -8.98 -5.39
C GLU A 265 -12.18 -7.60 -6.05
N MET A 266 -12.11 -6.51 -5.28
CA MET A 266 -12.24 -5.15 -5.81
C MET A 266 -11.10 -4.76 -6.77
N TYR A 267 -9.94 -5.38 -6.65
CA TYR A 267 -8.81 -5.18 -7.55
C TYR A 267 -8.92 -6.03 -8.84
N ALA A 268 -9.91 -6.91 -8.95
CA ALA A 268 -10.13 -7.67 -10.18
C ALA A 268 -10.29 -6.74 -11.39
N ASN A 269 -9.65 -7.09 -12.50
CA ASN A 269 -9.59 -6.29 -13.72
C ASN A 269 -8.92 -4.91 -13.55
N PRO A 270 -7.68 -4.86 -13.02
CA PRO A 270 -6.98 -3.59 -12.73
C PRO A 270 -6.71 -2.71 -13.94
N VAL A 271 -7.17 -3.11 -15.12
CA VAL A 271 -6.78 -2.52 -16.42
C VAL A 271 -8.00 -2.28 -17.33
N SER A 272 -9.18 -2.09 -16.73
CA SER A 272 -10.37 -1.65 -17.46
C SER A 272 -10.36 -0.15 -17.78
#